data_5de10075ba3ed2cc8df304d16b32d18a
#
_entry.id   5de10075ba3ed2cc8df304d16b32d18a
#
_cell.length_a   1.000
_cell.length_b   1.000
_cell.length_c   1.000
_cell.angle_alpha   90.00
_cell.angle_beta   90.00
_cell.angle_gamma   90.00
#
_symmetry.space_group_name_H-M   'P 1'
#
loop_
_entity.id
_entity.type
_entity.pdbx_description
1 polymer ?
#
loop_
_entity_poly.entity_id
_entity_poly.type
_entity_poly.pdbx_seq_one_letter_code
_entity_poly.pdbx_strand_id
1 'polypeptide(L)'
;MLSVPRTSDRKSTDKRAIGVRFAVVLLLFLSSGSISPSTRVMASSDGNTDADKSAQHATLKSASSTAPDIPFSDYDSETERQLLDLANQARAQAGAPALVLDAGMSRAARAHAEAMFAARQLSHRFHGEPSLPQRLAAATHTQLDQEGENLALDFDAAAAQQHLMLSPPHRSNLLNPAYNVVGLGVVRSGDRLYIVQDFGHALPSYSAAEVKGRIAAAVVRTRRQANQPDLARRDLPATDDAACSMARADKLGTSPVHQLARRYTVFTYTSLHPEALPENASHVLFSHNFRTYSVGACYAHTETFPSGVYWVVLSLD
;
A
#
# COMPACT_ATOMS: atom_id res chain seq x y z
N MET A 1 62.42 -23.53 23.29
CA MET A 1 61.45 -23.97 24.30
C MET A 1 60.79 -22.75 24.87
N LEU A 2 59.55 -22.50 24.52
CA LEU A 2 58.53 -21.91 25.36
C LEU A 2 57.24 -21.77 24.53
N SER A 3 56.26 -22.43 24.97
CA SER A 3 54.95 -22.66 24.39
C SER A 3 54.06 -21.42 24.52
N VAL A 4 53.26 -21.09 23.45
CA VAL A 4 52.23 -20.06 23.49
C VAL A 4 50.86 -20.72 23.32
N PRO A 5 49.88 -20.48 24.18
CA PRO A 5 48.54 -21.05 24.03
C PRO A 5 47.69 -20.22 23.04
N ARG A 6 46.96 -20.93 22.16
CA ARG A 6 45.89 -20.41 21.30
C ARG A 6 44.64 -20.10 22.13
N THR A 7 44.17 -18.88 22.09
CA THR A 7 42.80 -18.53 22.48
C THR A 7 41.97 -18.34 21.23
N SER A 8 40.91 -19.12 21.07
CA SER A 8 39.91 -19.03 20.05
C SER A 8 38.80 -18.07 20.51
N ASP A 9 38.72 -16.91 19.92
CA ASP A 9 37.54 -16.04 20.05
C ASP A 9 36.58 -16.27 18.89
N ARG A 10 35.47 -16.97 19.15
CA ARG A 10 34.27 -17.06 18.31
C ARG A 10 33.47 -15.80 18.52
N LYS A 11 33.52 -14.85 17.60
CA LYS A 11 32.55 -13.80 17.49
C LYS A 11 31.27 -14.34 16.82
N SER A 12 30.24 -14.50 17.65
CA SER A 12 28.85 -14.70 17.25
C SER A 12 28.35 -13.45 16.53
N THR A 13 28.05 -13.57 15.25
CA THR A 13 27.34 -12.55 14.50
C THR A 13 25.83 -12.77 14.67
N ASP A 14 25.25 -12.01 15.58
CA ASP A 14 23.79 -11.92 15.78
C ASP A 14 23.16 -11.19 14.58
N LYS A 15 22.59 -11.95 13.64
CA LYS A 15 21.78 -11.42 12.55
C LYS A 15 20.37 -11.18 13.08
N ARG A 16 20.11 -9.97 13.56
CA ARG A 16 18.74 -9.52 13.83
C ARG A 16 18.00 -9.39 12.51
N ALA A 17 17.12 -10.35 12.25
CA ALA A 17 16.14 -10.27 11.16
C ALA A 17 15.16 -9.13 11.44
N ILE A 18 15.14 -8.16 10.55
CA ILE A 18 14.12 -7.09 10.51
C ILE A 18 12.82 -7.76 10.08
N GLY A 19 11.89 -7.90 11.03
CA GLY A 19 10.58 -8.49 10.80
C GLY A 19 9.70 -7.55 9.97
N VAL A 20 9.47 -7.91 8.73
CA VAL A 20 8.42 -7.33 7.89
C VAL A 20 7.08 -7.77 8.46
N ARG A 21 6.27 -6.83 8.95
CA ARG A 21 4.93 -7.11 9.44
C ARG A 21 3.99 -7.32 8.25
N PHE A 22 3.73 -8.58 7.92
CA PHE A 22 2.67 -8.96 6.98
C PHE A 22 1.33 -8.96 7.71
N ALA A 23 0.38 -8.17 7.24
CA ALA A 23 -1.01 -8.30 7.63
C ALA A 23 -1.62 -9.45 6.82
N VAL A 24 -1.55 -10.67 7.36
CA VAL A 24 -2.24 -11.85 6.78
C VAL A 24 -3.56 -11.99 7.52
N VAL A 25 -4.66 -11.68 6.84
CA VAL A 25 -6.00 -12.02 7.34
C VAL A 25 -6.35 -13.42 6.81
N LEU A 26 -6.14 -14.42 7.66
CA LEU A 26 -6.50 -15.80 7.42
C LEU A 26 -7.93 -16.05 7.94
N LEU A 27 -8.90 -16.22 7.06
CA LEU A 27 -10.22 -16.73 7.41
C LEU A 27 -10.24 -18.25 7.26
N LEU A 28 -10.03 -18.96 8.36
CA LEU A 28 -10.34 -20.38 8.49
C LEU A 28 -11.83 -20.54 8.77
N PHE A 29 -12.59 -21.10 7.82
CA PHE A 29 -13.94 -21.60 8.08
C PHE A 29 -13.86 -23.02 8.63
N LEU A 30 -14.04 -23.15 9.96
CA LEU A 30 -14.47 -24.41 10.57
C LEU A 30 -15.99 -24.45 10.54
N SER A 31 -16.52 -25.43 9.83
CA SER A 31 -17.93 -25.80 9.86
C SER A 31 -18.25 -26.48 11.17
N SER A 32 -19.21 -25.98 11.93
CA SER A 32 -19.93 -26.79 12.94
C SER A 32 -21.24 -26.12 13.34
N GLY A 33 -22.34 -26.80 13.05
CA GLY A 33 -23.44 -27.07 13.96
C GLY A 33 -24.43 -25.96 14.25
N SER A 34 -25.59 -26.19 13.71
CA SER A 34 -26.90 -25.68 14.09
C SER A 34 -27.11 -25.47 15.57
N ILE A 35 -27.90 -24.44 15.94
CA ILE A 35 -29.01 -24.48 16.91
C ILE A 35 -29.85 -23.20 16.70
N SER A 36 -31.10 -23.37 16.27
CA SER A 36 -32.20 -22.44 16.52
C SER A 36 -32.76 -22.73 17.94
N PRO A 37 -33.42 -21.74 18.60
CA PRO A 37 -34.88 -21.74 18.47
C PRO A 37 -35.57 -20.35 18.59
N SER A 38 -36.67 -20.30 17.87
CA SER A 38 -38.02 -19.98 18.24
C SER A 38 -38.41 -18.59 18.83
N THR A 39 -39.18 -17.90 18.03
CA THR A 39 -40.55 -17.40 18.22
C THR A 39 -40.80 -16.32 19.27
N ARG A 40 -41.30 -15.17 18.84
CA ARG A 40 -42.64 -14.71 19.23
C ARG A 40 -43.17 -13.62 18.31
N VAL A 41 -44.31 -13.89 17.75
CA VAL A 41 -45.28 -13.06 17.04
C VAL A 41 -45.95 -12.08 18.01
N MET A 42 -46.18 -10.84 17.58
CA MET A 42 -47.43 -10.15 17.85
C MET A 42 -47.74 -9.19 16.70
N ALA A 43 -48.91 -9.37 16.17
CA ALA A 43 -49.59 -8.58 15.17
C ALA A 43 -50.44 -7.47 15.81
N SER A 44 -50.69 -6.44 14.99
CA SER A 44 -51.94 -5.67 14.85
C SER A 44 -51.60 -4.39 14.13
N SER A 45 -52.15 -4.04 13.11
CA SER A 45 -53.42 -3.92 12.40
C SER A 45 -53.65 -2.45 12.00
N ASP A 46 -54.02 -2.32 10.73
CA ASP A 46 -54.94 -1.36 10.14
C ASP A 46 -54.51 0.07 9.81
N GLY A 47 -54.74 0.41 8.55
CA GLY A 47 -54.92 1.77 8.10
C GLY A 47 -54.62 1.99 6.63
N ASN A 48 -55.55 1.59 5.78
CA ASN A 48 -55.70 1.88 4.36
C ASN A 48 -55.78 3.37 4.08
N THR A 49 -55.15 3.91 3.02
CA THR A 49 -55.84 4.68 1.98
C THR A 49 -54.87 5.06 0.84
N ASP A 50 -55.41 4.93 -0.36
CA ASP A 50 -54.92 5.28 -1.70
C ASP A 50 -54.41 6.72 -1.84
N ALA A 51 -53.44 6.93 -2.74
CA ALA A 51 -53.51 7.73 -3.96
C ALA A 51 -52.12 8.05 -4.55
N ASP A 52 -51.87 7.49 -5.70
CA ASP A 52 -51.58 8.20 -6.99
C ASP A 52 -50.26 8.98 -7.19
N LYS A 53 -49.50 8.43 -8.14
CA LYS A 53 -48.70 9.10 -9.18
C LYS A 53 -47.71 10.21 -8.81
N SER A 54 -46.42 9.91 -8.95
CA SER A 54 -45.57 10.51 -9.99
C SER A 54 -44.15 9.96 -9.93
N ALA A 55 -43.76 9.25 -10.95
CA ALA A 55 -42.37 8.91 -11.23
C ALA A 55 -41.61 10.19 -11.56
N GLN A 56 -40.79 10.67 -10.66
CA GLN A 56 -39.74 11.64 -10.96
C GLN A 56 -38.39 10.93 -10.89
N HIS A 57 -37.83 10.69 -12.07
CA HIS A 57 -36.45 10.37 -12.29
C HIS A 57 -35.58 11.46 -11.64
N ALA A 58 -35.10 11.23 -10.46
CA ALA A 58 -34.02 12.00 -9.89
C ALA A 58 -32.72 11.49 -10.54
N THR A 59 -32.28 12.20 -11.56
CA THR A 59 -30.93 12.11 -12.12
C THR A 59 -29.97 12.46 -10.99
N LEU A 60 -29.30 11.46 -10.42
CA LEU A 60 -28.15 11.66 -9.54
C LEU A 60 -27.07 12.35 -10.37
N LYS A 61 -27.00 13.68 -10.29
CA LYS A 61 -25.82 14.43 -10.70
C LYS A 61 -24.67 13.93 -9.87
N SER A 62 -23.75 13.19 -10.50
CA SER A 62 -22.40 12.94 -10.00
C SER A 62 -21.81 14.30 -9.65
N ALA A 63 -21.68 14.58 -8.37
CA ALA A 63 -20.90 15.70 -7.89
C ALA A 63 -19.44 15.34 -8.15
N SER A 64 -18.95 15.74 -9.31
CA SER A 64 -17.52 15.87 -9.58
C SER A 64 -16.97 16.83 -8.53
N SER A 65 -16.31 16.32 -7.50
CA SER A 65 -15.51 17.10 -6.58
C SER A 65 -14.30 17.61 -7.36
N THR A 66 -14.48 18.70 -8.09
CA THR A 66 -13.38 19.52 -8.55
C THR A 66 -12.84 20.23 -7.32
N ALA A 67 -11.73 19.68 -6.75
CA ALA A 67 -10.86 20.51 -5.95
C ALA A 67 -10.54 21.78 -6.77
N PRO A 68 -10.57 22.98 -6.17
CA PRO A 68 -10.24 24.18 -6.89
C PRO A 68 -8.84 24.05 -7.48
N ASP A 69 -8.73 24.17 -8.80
CA ASP A 69 -7.47 24.39 -9.50
C ASP A 69 -6.93 25.74 -9.02
N ILE A 70 -6.15 25.73 -7.93
CA ILE A 70 -5.42 26.92 -7.49
C ILE A 70 -4.35 27.16 -8.54
N PRO A 71 -4.23 28.39 -9.06
CA PRO A 71 -3.23 28.70 -10.07
C PRO A 71 -1.84 28.28 -9.61
N PHE A 72 -1.10 27.62 -10.47
CA PHE A 72 0.25 27.06 -10.27
C PHE A 72 1.31 28.10 -9.79
N SER A 73 0.91 29.35 -9.59
CA SER A 73 1.78 30.51 -9.28
C SER A 73 2.04 30.74 -7.78
N ASP A 74 1.33 30.06 -6.88
CA ASP A 74 1.44 30.35 -5.44
C ASP A 74 2.41 29.44 -4.70
N TYR A 75 2.97 28.41 -5.39
CA TYR A 75 3.98 27.52 -4.81
C TYR A 75 5.39 28.00 -5.08
N ASP A 76 6.23 27.92 -4.09
CA ASP A 76 7.65 28.28 -4.19
C ASP A 76 8.47 27.13 -4.78
N SER A 77 8.29 26.90 -6.08
CA SER A 77 8.96 25.79 -6.80
C SER A 77 10.48 25.90 -6.82
N GLU A 78 11.03 27.10 -6.69
CA GLU A 78 12.48 27.29 -6.57
C GLU A 78 12.97 26.79 -5.22
N THR A 79 12.26 27.09 -4.12
CA THR A 79 12.57 26.55 -2.81
C THR A 79 12.39 25.03 -2.74
N GLU A 80 11.36 24.47 -3.40
CA GLU A 80 11.18 23.01 -3.51
C GLU A 80 12.39 22.34 -4.19
N ARG A 81 12.90 22.93 -5.27
CA ARG A 81 14.09 22.42 -5.96
C ARG A 81 15.33 22.47 -5.06
N GLN A 82 15.54 23.58 -4.35
CA GLN A 82 16.66 23.74 -3.41
C GLN A 82 16.59 22.69 -2.27
N LEU A 83 15.39 22.42 -1.75
CA LEU A 83 15.19 21.39 -0.71
C LEU A 83 15.53 19.99 -1.24
N LEU A 84 15.16 19.66 -2.48
CA LEU A 84 15.53 18.39 -3.11
C LEU A 84 17.06 18.24 -3.22
N ASP A 85 17.74 19.30 -3.70
CA ASP A 85 19.19 19.31 -3.88
C ASP A 85 19.90 19.14 -2.53
N LEU A 86 19.47 19.87 -1.49
CA LEU A 86 20.02 19.77 -0.14
C LEU A 86 19.77 18.40 0.50
N ALA A 87 18.56 17.85 0.34
CA ALA A 87 18.25 16.51 0.81
C ALA A 87 19.15 15.46 0.14
N ASN A 88 19.33 15.54 -1.18
CA ASN A 88 20.16 14.60 -1.93
C ASN A 88 21.66 14.76 -1.62
N GLN A 89 22.14 15.97 -1.34
CA GLN A 89 23.51 16.18 -0.84
C GLN A 89 23.71 15.49 0.52
N ALA A 90 22.80 15.67 1.47
CA ALA A 90 22.88 15.03 2.78
C ALA A 90 22.81 13.49 2.67
N ARG A 91 21.97 12.98 1.79
CA ARG A 91 21.84 11.53 1.51
C ARG A 91 23.13 10.98 0.91
N ALA A 92 23.73 11.65 -0.06
CA ALA A 92 25.01 11.24 -0.65
C ALA A 92 26.13 11.17 0.41
N GLN A 93 26.20 12.16 1.33
CA GLN A 93 27.14 12.16 2.44
C GLN A 93 26.92 11.00 3.42
N ALA A 94 25.66 10.56 3.57
CA ALA A 94 25.26 9.42 4.41
C ALA A 94 25.31 8.06 3.70
N GLY A 95 25.64 8.01 2.40
CA GLY A 95 25.64 6.78 1.60
C GLY A 95 24.25 6.26 1.24
N ALA A 96 23.20 7.08 1.36
CA ALA A 96 21.84 6.73 0.95
C ALA A 96 21.60 7.08 -0.53
N PRO A 97 20.76 6.31 -1.25
CA PRO A 97 20.39 6.62 -2.64
C PRO A 97 19.69 7.98 -2.76
N ALA A 98 19.87 8.66 -3.89
CA ALA A 98 19.17 9.90 -4.17
C ALA A 98 17.65 9.71 -4.27
N LEU A 99 16.90 10.71 -3.83
CA LEU A 99 15.45 10.81 -4.00
C LEU A 99 15.12 11.36 -5.40
N VAL A 100 14.09 10.80 -6.02
CA VAL A 100 13.50 11.31 -7.25
C VAL A 100 12.21 12.05 -6.92
N LEU A 101 12.00 13.23 -7.50
CA LEU A 101 10.79 13.99 -7.29
C LEU A 101 9.59 13.30 -7.96
N ASP A 102 8.52 13.03 -7.20
CA ASP A 102 7.24 12.57 -7.72
C ASP A 102 6.25 13.74 -7.77
N ALA A 103 5.75 14.04 -8.97
CA ALA A 103 4.85 15.17 -9.19
C ALA A 103 3.49 14.99 -8.49
N GLY A 104 3.01 13.76 -8.35
CA GLY A 104 1.79 13.44 -7.64
C GLY A 104 1.94 13.69 -6.14
N MET A 105 3.00 13.16 -5.56
CA MET A 105 3.33 13.38 -4.14
C MET A 105 3.55 14.89 -3.87
N SER A 106 4.19 15.63 -4.80
CA SER A 106 4.36 17.08 -4.64
C SER A 106 3.01 17.82 -4.64
N ARG A 107 2.00 17.38 -5.41
CA ARG A 107 0.64 17.94 -5.31
C ARG A 107 0.03 17.72 -3.93
N ALA A 108 0.19 16.51 -3.36
CA ALA A 108 -0.28 16.22 -2.00
C ALA A 108 0.45 17.09 -0.95
N ALA A 109 1.76 17.18 -1.04
CA ALA A 109 2.61 17.97 -0.15
C ALA A 109 2.23 19.47 -0.20
N ARG A 110 2.00 20.02 -1.40
CA ARG A 110 1.56 21.41 -1.58
C ARG A 110 0.20 21.67 -0.95
N ALA A 111 -0.79 20.80 -1.21
CA ALA A 111 -2.12 20.92 -0.60
C ALA A 111 -2.06 20.88 0.94
N HIS A 112 -1.18 20.05 1.51
CA HIS A 112 -0.97 20.00 2.95
C HIS A 112 -0.24 21.26 3.48
N ALA A 113 0.74 21.78 2.75
CA ALA A 113 1.40 23.05 3.09
C ALA A 113 0.41 24.23 3.10
N GLU A 114 -0.56 24.26 2.18
CA GLU A 114 -1.66 25.23 2.18
C GLU A 114 -2.56 25.09 3.40
N ALA A 115 -2.92 23.87 3.77
CA ALA A 115 -3.72 23.61 4.96
C ALA A 115 -3.00 24.10 6.23
N MET A 116 -1.68 23.86 6.34
CA MET A 116 -0.85 24.36 7.43
C MET A 116 -0.81 25.89 7.45
N PHE A 117 -0.64 26.52 6.28
CA PHE A 117 -0.65 27.98 6.16
C PHE A 117 -2.00 28.57 6.57
N ALA A 118 -3.10 28.03 6.07
CA ALA A 118 -4.45 28.48 6.41
C ALA A 118 -4.75 28.35 7.91
N ALA A 119 -4.31 27.25 8.52
CA ALA A 119 -4.44 27.01 9.97
C ALA A 119 -3.40 27.77 10.82
N ARG A 120 -2.35 28.33 10.21
CA ARG A 120 -1.18 28.91 10.88
C ARG A 120 -0.55 27.96 11.91
N GLN A 121 -0.50 26.69 11.57
CA GLN A 121 -0.04 25.64 12.49
C GLN A 121 0.67 24.53 11.70
N LEU A 122 1.74 23.96 12.29
CA LEU A 122 2.32 22.69 11.84
C LEU A 122 1.51 21.52 12.41
N SER A 123 1.05 20.64 11.57
CA SER A 123 0.34 19.42 11.97
C SER A 123 0.46 18.37 10.88
N HIS A 124 0.80 17.14 11.22
CA HIS A 124 0.81 16.03 10.28
C HIS A 124 -0.58 15.65 9.75
N ARG A 125 -1.64 16.09 10.43
CA ARG A 125 -3.02 15.85 10.03
C ARG A 125 -3.96 16.83 10.73
N PHE A 126 -4.81 17.50 9.99
CA PHE A 126 -5.89 18.31 10.54
C PHE A 126 -7.16 17.47 10.73
N HIS A 127 -8.10 17.98 11.54
CA HIS A 127 -9.40 17.34 11.73
C HIS A 127 -10.16 17.26 10.39
N GLY A 128 -10.60 16.05 10.02
CA GLY A 128 -11.29 15.80 8.75
C GLY A 128 -10.36 15.63 7.54
N GLU A 129 -9.06 15.86 7.66
CA GLU A 129 -8.10 15.61 6.60
C GLU A 129 -7.81 14.11 6.46
N PRO A 130 -7.63 13.59 5.21
CA PRO A 130 -7.17 12.23 5.01
C PRO A 130 -5.78 12.01 5.62
N SER A 131 -5.46 10.76 5.99
CA SER A 131 -4.12 10.38 6.45
C SER A 131 -3.08 10.55 5.33
N LEU A 132 -1.78 10.59 5.66
CA LEU A 132 -0.70 10.67 4.67
C LEU A 132 -0.83 9.62 3.57
N PRO A 133 -1.00 8.29 3.85
CA PRO A 133 -1.20 7.30 2.79
C PRO A 133 -2.39 7.60 1.89
N GLN A 134 -3.49 8.10 2.44
CA GLN A 134 -4.68 8.46 1.66
C GLN A 134 -4.47 9.71 0.80
N ARG A 135 -3.75 10.73 1.32
CA ARG A 135 -3.38 11.94 0.54
C ARG A 135 -2.49 11.55 -0.65
N LEU A 136 -1.46 10.74 -0.40
CA LEU A 136 -0.55 10.27 -1.45
C LEU A 136 -1.27 9.40 -2.47
N ALA A 137 -2.05 8.43 -2.04
CA ALA A 137 -2.81 7.54 -2.92
C ALA A 137 -3.81 8.28 -3.83
N ALA A 138 -4.40 9.39 -3.34
CA ALA A 138 -5.29 10.22 -4.14
C ALA A 138 -4.54 11.09 -5.17
N ALA A 139 -3.25 11.38 -4.94
CA ALA A 139 -2.48 12.33 -5.73
C ALA A 139 -1.48 11.68 -6.70
N THR A 140 -0.99 10.46 -6.43
CA THR A 140 -0.04 9.76 -7.29
C THR A 140 -0.52 8.37 -7.68
N HIS A 141 -0.08 7.89 -8.84
CA HIS A 141 -0.25 6.49 -9.27
C HIS A 141 0.96 5.61 -8.86
N THR A 142 1.95 6.19 -8.23
CA THR A 142 3.13 5.46 -7.75
C THR A 142 2.72 4.53 -6.61
N GLN A 143 2.98 3.24 -6.77
CA GLN A 143 2.74 2.25 -5.73
C GLN A 143 3.80 2.40 -4.64
N LEU A 144 3.36 2.68 -3.42
CA LEU A 144 4.22 2.85 -2.26
C LEU A 144 4.00 1.72 -1.25
N ASP A 145 5.06 1.23 -0.62
CA ASP A 145 5.00 0.28 0.50
C ASP A 145 5.51 0.87 1.83
N GLN A 146 6.16 2.04 1.76
CA GLN A 146 6.58 2.83 2.91
C GLN A 146 6.40 4.31 2.61
N GLU A 147 5.92 5.06 3.61
CA GLU A 147 5.77 6.52 3.53
C GLU A 147 6.30 7.17 4.81
N GLY A 148 6.67 8.44 4.70
CA GLY A 148 7.06 9.29 5.81
C GLY A 148 6.88 10.75 5.47
N GLU A 149 6.75 11.59 6.49
CA GLU A 149 6.52 13.02 6.30
C GLU A 149 7.43 13.85 7.25
N ASN A 150 8.02 14.92 6.72
CA ASN A 150 8.64 15.96 7.50
C ASN A 150 7.90 17.27 7.27
N LEU A 151 7.72 18.04 8.34
CA LEU A 151 7.14 19.37 8.33
C LEU A 151 8.12 20.38 8.90
N ALA A 152 8.17 21.57 8.31
CA ALA A 152 8.95 22.68 8.85
C ALA A 152 8.25 24.02 8.63
N LEU A 153 8.53 24.96 9.54
CA LEU A 153 8.23 26.38 9.39
C LEU A 153 9.53 27.14 9.55
N ASP A 154 10.04 27.69 8.46
CA ASP A 154 11.38 28.28 8.42
C ASP A 154 11.44 29.52 7.53
N PHE A 155 12.60 30.11 7.36
CA PHE A 155 12.81 31.33 6.57
C PHE A 155 13.27 31.01 5.14
N ASP A 156 14.08 29.98 4.98
CA ASP A 156 14.63 29.55 3.70
C ASP A 156 14.93 28.03 3.68
N ALA A 157 15.26 27.51 2.51
CA ALA A 157 15.54 26.08 2.32
C ALA A 157 16.75 25.58 3.13
N ALA A 158 17.79 26.40 3.26
CA ALA A 158 19.02 26.01 3.96
C ALA A 158 18.80 25.90 5.47
N ALA A 159 18.10 26.89 6.06
CA ALA A 159 17.70 26.87 7.46
C ALA A 159 16.78 25.67 7.76
N ALA A 160 15.77 25.45 6.92
CA ALA A 160 14.86 24.31 7.05
C ALA A 160 15.62 22.97 7.01
N GLN A 161 16.48 22.77 6.02
CA GLN A 161 17.31 21.58 5.92
C GLN A 161 18.19 21.38 7.17
N GLN A 162 18.79 22.43 7.67
CA GLN A 162 19.62 22.39 8.89
C GLN A 162 18.79 21.97 10.11
N HIS A 163 17.64 22.59 10.33
CA HIS A 163 16.78 22.27 11.48
C HIS A 163 16.20 20.85 11.40
N LEU A 164 15.79 20.40 10.21
CA LEU A 164 15.34 19.03 9.98
C LEU A 164 16.47 18.02 10.26
N MET A 165 17.70 18.32 9.85
CA MET A 165 18.87 17.45 10.11
C MET A 165 19.29 17.43 11.58
N LEU A 166 19.02 18.48 12.36
CA LEU A 166 19.27 18.53 13.81
C LEU A 166 18.21 17.76 14.61
N SER A 167 17.03 17.54 14.05
CA SER A 167 15.93 16.81 14.69
C SER A 167 16.03 15.30 14.38
N PRO A 168 16.25 14.41 15.36
CA PRO A 168 16.44 12.99 15.09
C PRO A 168 15.32 12.31 14.29
N PRO A 169 14.01 12.54 14.55
CA PRO A 169 12.94 11.91 13.74
C PRO A 169 12.94 12.42 12.29
N HIS A 170 13.10 13.73 12.06
CA HIS A 170 13.12 14.30 10.71
C HIS A 170 14.36 13.85 9.93
N ARG A 171 15.54 13.85 10.59
CA ARG A 171 16.76 13.31 10.01
C ARG A 171 16.61 11.83 9.63
N SER A 172 15.92 11.05 10.45
CA SER A 172 15.67 9.63 10.14
C SER A 172 14.89 9.46 8.84
N ASN A 173 13.87 10.30 8.58
CA ASN A 173 13.15 10.31 7.31
C ASN A 173 14.04 10.77 6.16
N LEU A 174 14.73 11.89 6.30
CA LEU A 174 15.64 12.44 5.28
C LEU A 174 16.69 11.43 4.81
N LEU A 175 17.25 10.65 5.73
CA LEU A 175 18.36 9.73 5.47
C LEU A 175 17.93 8.27 5.36
N ASN A 176 16.63 7.97 5.40
CA ASN A 176 16.16 6.59 5.27
C ASN A 176 16.55 6.00 3.90
N PRO A 177 17.43 4.99 3.85
CA PRO A 177 17.91 4.44 2.57
C PRO A 177 16.82 3.69 1.79
N ALA A 178 15.70 3.33 2.43
CA ALA A 178 14.58 2.69 1.75
C ALA A 178 13.79 3.67 0.89
N TYR A 179 13.74 4.96 1.23
CA TYR A 179 13.02 5.93 0.41
C TYR A 179 13.78 6.24 -0.89
N ASN A 180 13.05 6.25 -2.00
CA ASN A 180 13.58 6.52 -3.34
C ASN A 180 12.81 7.61 -4.09
N VAL A 181 11.64 8.04 -3.57
CA VAL A 181 10.85 9.16 -4.12
C VAL A 181 10.50 10.16 -3.03
N VAL A 182 10.23 11.40 -3.44
CA VAL A 182 9.80 12.49 -2.55
C VAL A 182 8.81 13.40 -3.27
N GLY A 183 7.79 13.87 -2.55
CA GLY A 183 6.98 15.02 -2.89
C GLY A 183 7.38 16.22 -2.03
N LEU A 184 7.45 17.39 -2.64
CA LEU A 184 7.77 18.64 -1.94
C LEU A 184 6.66 19.65 -2.13
N GLY A 185 6.29 20.32 -1.05
CA GLY A 185 5.31 21.40 -1.04
C GLY A 185 5.79 22.56 -0.18
N VAL A 186 5.86 23.75 -0.78
CA VAL A 186 6.29 24.96 -0.09
C VAL A 186 5.30 26.09 -0.34
N VAL A 187 4.74 26.64 0.72
CA VAL A 187 3.91 27.84 0.70
C VAL A 187 4.62 28.98 1.42
N ARG A 188 4.82 30.10 0.74
CA ARG A 188 5.45 31.29 1.29
C ARG A 188 4.43 32.22 1.91
N SER A 189 4.70 32.68 3.13
CA SER A 189 3.90 33.66 3.86
C SER A 189 4.79 34.73 4.48
N GLY A 190 4.95 35.84 3.79
CA GLY A 190 5.91 36.88 4.19
C GLY A 190 7.33 36.34 4.18
N ASP A 191 7.99 36.38 5.33
CA ASP A 191 9.35 35.87 5.56
C ASP A 191 9.37 34.36 6.00
N ARG A 192 8.23 33.67 6.01
CA ARG A 192 8.14 32.29 6.47
C ARG A 192 7.73 31.36 5.34
N LEU A 193 8.22 30.11 5.44
CA LEU A 193 7.91 28.99 4.54
C LEU A 193 7.23 27.88 5.33
N TYR A 194 6.03 27.50 4.93
CA TYR A 194 5.41 26.24 5.35
C TYR A 194 5.89 25.16 4.40
N ILE A 195 6.61 24.18 4.92
CA ILE A 195 7.34 23.18 4.13
C ILE A 195 6.81 21.79 4.49
N VAL A 196 6.52 21.01 3.47
CA VAL A 196 6.17 19.58 3.55
C VAL A 196 7.13 18.78 2.68
N GLN A 197 7.68 17.70 3.23
CA GLN A 197 8.46 16.70 2.52
C GLN A 197 7.78 15.34 2.72
N ASP A 198 7.10 14.84 1.71
CA ASP A 198 6.47 13.52 1.69
C ASP A 198 7.41 12.51 1.06
N PHE A 199 7.95 11.59 1.84
CA PHE A 199 8.86 10.53 1.38
C PHE A 199 8.10 9.26 1.05
N GLY A 200 8.63 8.47 0.10
CA GLY A 200 8.09 7.17 -0.23
C GLY A 200 9.13 6.17 -0.74
N HIS A 201 8.84 4.89 -0.53
CA HIS A 201 9.48 3.81 -1.26
C HIS A 201 8.57 3.39 -2.40
N ALA A 202 8.92 3.82 -3.61
CA ALA A 202 8.20 3.47 -4.83
C ALA A 202 8.58 2.05 -5.28
N LEU A 203 7.56 1.22 -5.47
CA LEU A 203 7.70 -0.11 -6.01
C LEU A 203 7.64 -0.11 -7.55
N PRO A 204 8.28 -1.09 -8.22
CA PRO A 204 8.12 -1.26 -9.65
C PRO A 204 6.66 -1.54 -10.03
N SER A 205 6.18 -0.87 -11.06
CA SER A 205 4.87 -1.17 -11.66
C SER A 205 4.99 -2.34 -12.62
N TYR A 206 4.09 -3.31 -12.49
CA TYR A 206 4.06 -4.50 -13.34
C TYR A 206 2.73 -4.61 -14.09
N SER A 207 2.79 -5.02 -15.35
CA SER A 207 1.61 -5.44 -16.09
C SER A 207 1.00 -6.72 -15.48
N ALA A 208 -0.29 -6.97 -15.75
CA ALA A 208 -0.96 -8.18 -15.25
C ALA A 208 -0.24 -9.48 -15.69
N ALA A 209 0.33 -9.51 -16.90
CA ALA A 209 1.09 -10.65 -17.40
C ALA A 209 2.40 -10.85 -16.61
N GLU A 210 3.13 -9.77 -16.30
CA GLU A 210 4.35 -9.83 -15.50
C GLU A 210 4.06 -10.28 -14.07
N VAL A 211 3.00 -9.76 -13.44
CA VAL A 211 2.57 -10.19 -12.11
C VAL A 211 2.29 -11.68 -12.08
N LYS A 212 1.47 -12.19 -13.02
CA LYS A 212 1.19 -13.63 -13.13
C LYS A 212 2.45 -14.44 -13.41
N GLY A 213 3.38 -13.92 -14.19
CA GLY A 213 4.69 -14.53 -14.45
C GLY A 213 5.56 -14.62 -13.19
N ARG A 214 5.62 -13.55 -12.38
CA ARG A 214 6.37 -13.51 -11.12
C ARG A 214 5.82 -14.48 -10.09
N ILE A 215 4.48 -14.56 -9.94
CA ILE A 215 3.81 -15.53 -9.07
C ILE A 215 4.09 -16.96 -9.54
N ALA A 216 4.00 -17.21 -10.85
CA ALA A 216 4.31 -18.52 -11.43
C ALA A 216 5.76 -18.94 -11.16
N ALA A 217 6.72 -18.01 -11.31
CA ALA A 217 8.11 -18.26 -10.97
C ALA A 217 8.29 -18.56 -9.47
N ALA A 218 7.54 -17.90 -8.59
CA ALA A 218 7.55 -18.18 -7.17
C ALA A 218 7.01 -19.58 -6.85
N VAL A 219 5.91 -20.02 -7.50
CA VAL A 219 5.37 -21.37 -7.39
C VAL A 219 6.45 -22.42 -7.76
N VAL A 220 7.11 -22.24 -8.90
CA VAL A 220 8.18 -23.15 -9.35
C VAL A 220 9.35 -23.18 -8.36
N ARG A 221 9.82 -22.02 -7.89
CA ARG A 221 10.90 -21.95 -6.87
C ARG A 221 10.52 -22.68 -5.59
N THR A 222 9.31 -22.44 -5.07
CA THR A 222 8.82 -23.08 -3.85
C THR A 222 8.75 -24.60 -3.98
N ARG A 223 8.26 -25.10 -5.12
CA ARG A 223 8.21 -26.55 -5.41
C ARG A 223 9.61 -27.17 -5.45
N ARG A 224 10.53 -26.55 -6.16
CA ARG A 224 11.93 -27.02 -6.27
C ARG A 224 12.66 -27.03 -4.93
N GLN A 225 12.46 -26.00 -4.10
CA GLN A 225 13.00 -25.94 -2.73
C GLN A 225 12.50 -27.08 -1.86
N ALA A 226 11.28 -27.56 -2.10
CA ALA A 226 10.67 -28.69 -1.41
C ALA A 226 10.97 -30.06 -2.10
N ASN A 227 11.84 -30.10 -3.10
CA ASN A 227 12.13 -31.29 -3.91
C ASN A 227 10.86 -31.90 -4.55
N GLN A 228 9.92 -31.04 -4.95
CA GLN A 228 8.68 -31.44 -5.61
C GLN A 228 8.79 -31.23 -7.12
N PRO A 229 8.15 -32.09 -7.95
CA PRO A 229 8.08 -31.88 -9.39
C PRO A 229 7.31 -30.58 -9.71
N ASP A 230 7.71 -29.92 -10.80
CA ASP A 230 7.02 -28.71 -11.29
C ASP A 230 5.56 -29.05 -11.66
N LEU A 231 4.66 -28.09 -11.38
CA LEU A 231 3.26 -28.16 -11.80
C LEU A 231 3.11 -27.56 -13.19
N ALA A 232 2.22 -28.12 -14.02
CA ALA A 232 1.87 -27.53 -15.29
C ALA A 232 1.00 -26.28 -15.08
N ARG A 233 1.43 -25.13 -15.61
CA ARG A 233 0.63 -23.91 -15.59
C ARG A 233 -0.50 -24.02 -16.59
N ARG A 234 -1.73 -23.70 -16.18
CA ARG A 234 -2.90 -23.57 -17.04
C ARG A 234 -3.42 -22.15 -17.02
N ASP A 235 -3.92 -21.68 -18.14
CA ASP A 235 -4.68 -20.43 -18.19
C ASP A 235 -6.14 -20.71 -17.86
N LEU A 236 -6.64 -20.07 -16.80
CA LEU A 236 -8.02 -20.19 -16.33
C LEU A 236 -8.56 -18.77 -16.10
N PRO A 237 -9.28 -18.18 -17.06
CA PRO A 237 -9.80 -16.81 -16.97
C PRO A 237 -10.61 -16.55 -15.70
N ALA A 238 -11.32 -17.55 -15.20
CA ALA A 238 -12.09 -17.45 -13.96
C ALA A 238 -11.24 -17.08 -12.73
N THR A 239 -9.91 -17.30 -12.74
CA THR A 239 -9.03 -16.86 -11.65
C THR A 239 -8.81 -15.34 -11.70
N ASP A 240 -8.70 -14.74 -12.89
CA ASP A 240 -8.62 -13.28 -13.05
C ASP A 240 -9.94 -12.62 -12.65
N ASP A 241 -11.08 -13.17 -13.07
CA ASP A 241 -12.43 -12.69 -12.69
C ASP A 241 -12.60 -12.72 -11.16
N ALA A 242 -12.15 -13.78 -10.52
CA ALA A 242 -12.21 -13.92 -9.07
C ALA A 242 -11.29 -12.90 -8.37
N ALA A 243 -10.06 -12.69 -8.86
CA ALA A 243 -9.14 -11.71 -8.33
C ALA A 243 -9.71 -10.28 -8.43
N CYS A 244 -10.23 -9.90 -9.60
CA CYS A 244 -10.85 -8.58 -9.79
C CYS A 244 -12.19 -8.42 -9.02
N SER A 245 -12.92 -9.52 -8.78
CA SER A 245 -14.10 -9.50 -7.92
C SER A 245 -13.74 -9.17 -6.45
N MET A 246 -12.63 -9.74 -5.95
CA MET A 246 -12.13 -9.42 -4.61
C MET A 246 -11.70 -7.95 -4.52
N ALA A 247 -10.99 -7.44 -5.52
CA ALA A 247 -10.56 -6.05 -5.60
C ALA A 247 -11.74 -5.07 -5.56
N ARG A 248 -12.80 -5.33 -6.37
CA ARG A 248 -14.01 -4.49 -6.37
C ARG A 248 -14.80 -4.53 -5.06
N ALA A 249 -14.74 -5.66 -4.35
CA ALA A 249 -15.44 -5.83 -3.08
C ALA A 249 -14.59 -5.42 -1.87
N ASP A 250 -13.33 -5.03 -2.08
CA ASP A 250 -12.32 -4.79 -1.03
C ASP A 250 -12.29 -5.93 0.01
N LYS A 251 -12.42 -7.17 -0.45
CA LYS A 251 -12.63 -8.34 0.41
C LYS A 251 -12.15 -9.63 -0.26
N LEU A 252 -11.44 -10.47 0.49
CA LEU A 252 -11.14 -11.85 0.10
C LEU A 252 -12.42 -12.72 0.17
N GLY A 253 -12.49 -13.80 -0.61
CA GLY A 253 -13.56 -14.79 -0.49
C GLY A 253 -14.91 -14.35 -1.09
N THR A 254 -14.90 -13.78 -2.28
CA THR A 254 -16.12 -13.42 -3.04
C THR A 254 -16.81 -14.64 -3.69
N SER A 255 -18.04 -14.46 -4.23
CA SER A 255 -18.77 -15.54 -4.92
C SER A 255 -17.95 -16.24 -6.02
N PRO A 256 -17.24 -15.55 -6.93
CA PRO A 256 -16.39 -16.22 -7.92
C PRO A 256 -15.29 -17.08 -7.29
N VAL A 257 -14.68 -16.66 -6.16
CA VAL A 257 -13.72 -17.47 -5.41
C VAL A 257 -14.36 -18.74 -4.89
N HIS A 258 -15.55 -18.65 -4.28
CA HIS A 258 -16.28 -19.81 -3.78
C HIS A 258 -16.69 -20.79 -4.91
N GLN A 259 -17.00 -20.29 -6.10
CA GLN A 259 -17.27 -21.14 -7.26
C GLN A 259 -16.02 -21.92 -7.71
N LEU A 260 -14.85 -21.27 -7.75
CA LEU A 260 -13.58 -21.92 -8.02
C LEU A 260 -13.25 -22.98 -6.96
N ALA A 261 -13.48 -22.70 -5.69
CA ALA A 261 -13.17 -23.60 -4.58
C ALA A 261 -14.01 -24.88 -4.54
N ARG A 262 -15.07 -24.97 -5.36
CA ARG A 262 -15.82 -26.22 -5.54
C ARG A 262 -15.09 -27.28 -6.37
N ARG A 263 -14.08 -26.85 -7.17
CA ARG A 263 -13.35 -27.72 -8.11
C ARG A 263 -11.86 -27.77 -7.84
N TYR A 264 -11.30 -26.71 -7.25
CA TYR A 264 -9.87 -26.50 -7.08
C TYR A 264 -9.55 -26.20 -5.62
N THR A 265 -8.34 -26.50 -5.20
CA THR A 265 -7.80 -25.90 -3.98
C THR A 265 -7.40 -24.47 -4.28
N VAL A 266 -8.01 -23.50 -3.60
CA VAL A 266 -7.88 -22.09 -3.92
C VAL A 266 -7.26 -21.33 -2.76
N PHE A 267 -6.22 -20.54 -3.06
CA PHE A 267 -5.62 -19.54 -2.18
C PHE A 267 -5.94 -18.16 -2.68
N THR A 268 -6.34 -17.31 -1.76
CA THR A 268 -6.57 -15.88 -2.02
C THR A 268 -5.76 -15.04 -1.05
N TYR A 269 -5.11 -14.02 -1.57
CA TYR A 269 -4.31 -13.11 -0.76
C TYR A 269 -4.13 -11.77 -1.47
N THR A 270 -3.66 -10.76 -0.72
CA THR A 270 -3.18 -9.49 -1.26
C THR A 270 -1.67 -9.40 -1.08
N SER A 271 -0.97 -8.79 -2.03
CA SER A 271 0.48 -8.61 -1.96
C SER A 271 0.94 -7.38 -2.73
N LEU A 272 1.89 -6.64 -2.18
CA LEU A 272 2.66 -5.61 -2.88
C LEU A 272 3.82 -6.22 -3.67
N HIS A 273 4.24 -7.45 -3.29
CA HIS A 273 5.38 -8.16 -3.86
C HIS A 273 4.91 -9.49 -4.45
N PRO A 274 4.51 -9.50 -5.74
CA PRO A 274 3.92 -10.69 -6.36
C PRO A 274 4.88 -11.89 -6.47
N GLU A 275 6.18 -11.67 -6.30
CA GLU A 275 7.19 -12.73 -6.23
C GLU A 275 7.27 -13.44 -4.88
N ALA A 276 6.63 -12.93 -3.84
CA ALA A 276 6.58 -13.54 -2.51
C ALA A 276 5.24 -14.24 -2.29
N LEU A 277 5.28 -15.56 -2.15
CA LEU A 277 4.08 -16.34 -1.79
C LEU A 277 3.87 -16.31 -0.27
N PRO A 278 2.61 -16.25 0.21
CA PRO A 278 2.31 -16.42 1.62
C PRO A 278 2.79 -17.78 2.14
N GLU A 279 3.19 -17.85 3.39
CA GLU A 279 3.73 -19.06 4.01
C GLU A 279 2.75 -20.25 3.93
N ASN A 280 1.46 -20.00 4.18
CA ASN A 280 0.42 -21.01 4.08
C ASN A 280 0.25 -21.56 2.65
N ALA A 281 0.36 -20.73 1.61
CA ALA A 281 0.34 -21.19 0.23
C ALA A 281 1.59 -22.03 -0.08
N SER A 282 2.74 -21.65 0.46
CA SER A 282 3.98 -22.39 0.31
C SER A 282 3.87 -23.80 0.90
N HIS A 283 3.28 -23.96 2.08
CA HIS A 283 3.07 -25.27 2.70
C HIS A 283 2.19 -26.21 1.84
N VAL A 284 1.14 -25.69 1.23
CA VAL A 284 0.26 -26.52 0.37
C VAL A 284 0.93 -26.89 -0.94
N LEU A 285 1.79 -26.01 -1.46
CA LEU A 285 2.61 -26.31 -2.64
C LEU A 285 3.61 -27.46 -2.41
N PHE A 286 3.87 -27.88 -1.17
CA PHE A 286 4.69 -29.07 -0.87
C PHE A 286 3.93 -30.39 -1.09
N SER A 287 2.62 -30.37 -1.28
CA SER A 287 1.84 -31.57 -1.52
C SER A 287 2.12 -32.19 -2.90
N HIS A 288 2.21 -33.53 -2.94
CA HIS A 288 2.36 -34.32 -4.18
C HIS A 288 1.06 -34.47 -4.99
N ASN A 289 -0.06 -34.05 -4.42
CA ASN A 289 -1.39 -34.35 -4.98
C ASN A 289 -1.78 -33.48 -6.18
N PHE A 290 -1.08 -32.34 -6.37
CA PHE A 290 -1.39 -31.41 -7.43
C PHE A 290 -0.58 -31.68 -8.70
N ARG A 291 -1.20 -31.45 -9.85
CA ARG A 291 -0.61 -31.60 -11.18
C ARG A 291 -0.56 -30.29 -11.95
N THR A 292 -1.53 -29.45 -11.74
CA THR A 292 -1.67 -28.18 -12.45
C THR A 292 -1.94 -27.01 -11.49
N TYR A 293 -1.67 -25.80 -11.97
CA TYR A 293 -2.04 -24.58 -11.26
C TYR A 293 -2.44 -23.48 -12.23
N SER A 294 -3.23 -22.53 -11.74
CA SER A 294 -3.57 -21.30 -12.45
C SER A 294 -3.42 -20.10 -11.51
N VAL A 295 -3.09 -18.95 -12.08
CA VAL A 295 -2.89 -17.69 -11.36
C VAL A 295 -3.77 -16.62 -11.95
N GLY A 296 -4.60 -16.00 -11.13
CA GLY A 296 -5.31 -14.75 -11.41
C GLY A 296 -4.76 -13.62 -10.57
N ALA A 297 -4.68 -12.43 -11.15
CA ALA A 297 -4.20 -11.25 -10.46
C ALA A 297 -4.92 -9.99 -10.92
N CYS A 298 -5.27 -9.12 -9.98
CA CYS A 298 -5.90 -7.82 -10.24
C CYS A 298 -5.26 -6.77 -9.34
N TYR A 299 -4.76 -5.68 -9.92
CA TYR A 299 -4.27 -4.54 -9.16
C TYR A 299 -5.41 -3.54 -8.95
N ALA A 300 -5.57 -3.04 -7.73
CA ALA A 300 -6.55 -2.02 -7.43
C ALA A 300 -6.16 -1.18 -6.21
N HIS A 301 -6.53 0.09 -6.25
CA HIS A 301 -6.65 0.96 -5.09
C HIS A 301 -8.02 0.71 -4.46
N THR A 302 -8.06 0.49 -3.16
CA THR A 302 -9.29 0.25 -2.41
C THR A 302 -9.29 1.08 -1.13
N GLU A 303 -10.38 1.06 -0.39
CA GLU A 303 -10.44 1.75 0.91
C GLU A 303 -9.43 1.15 1.89
N THR A 304 -9.30 -0.19 1.91
CA THR A 304 -8.33 -0.90 2.77
C THR A 304 -6.88 -0.68 2.31
N PHE A 305 -6.65 -0.56 1.01
CA PHE A 305 -5.32 -0.40 0.41
C PHE A 305 -5.27 0.85 -0.49
N PRO A 306 -5.18 2.04 0.10
CA PRO A 306 -5.21 3.30 -0.66
C PRO A 306 -4.07 3.42 -1.69
N SER A 307 -2.86 2.97 -1.36
CA SER A 307 -1.69 2.97 -2.26
C SER A 307 -1.73 1.87 -3.32
N GLY A 308 -2.81 1.06 -3.35
CA GLY A 308 -2.98 -0.05 -4.28
C GLY A 308 -2.27 -1.33 -3.84
N VAL A 309 -2.82 -2.46 -4.25
CA VAL A 309 -2.30 -3.79 -3.95
C VAL A 309 -2.70 -4.78 -5.05
N TYR A 310 -1.94 -5.84 -5.24
CA TYR A 310 -2.34 -6.97 -6.09
C TYR A 310 -3.24 -7.91 -5.29
N TRP A 311 -4.43 -8.18 -5.83
CA TRP A 311 -5.36 -9.21 -5.38
C TRP A 311 -5.06 -10.48 -6.18
N VAL A 312 -4.75 -11.56 -5.50
CA VAL A 312 -4.24 -12.78 -6.15
C VAL A 312 -5.12 -13.97 -5.82
N VAL A 313 -5.37 -14.77 -6.86
CA VAL A 313 -5.98 -16.11 -6.76
C VAL A 313 -4.98 -17.12 -7.32
N LEU A 314 -4.60 -18.09 -6.50
CA LEU A 314 -3.83 -19.26 -6.91
C LEU A 314 -4.73 -20.48 -6.77
N SER A 315 -5.03 -21.18 -7.86
CA SER A 315 -5.79 -22.43 -7.86
C SER A 315 -4.88 -23.60 -8.20
N LEU A 316 -5.08 -24.72 -7.50
CA LEU A 316 -4.32 -25.96 -7.63
C LEU A 316 -5.29 -27.13 -7.93
N ASP A 317 -4.88 -28.04 -8.85
CA ASP A 317 -5.64 -29.21 -9.29
C ASP A 317 -4.74 -30.45 -9.37
#